data_f7ba5abe786615769f90823d47a0916e
#
_entry.id   f7ba5abe786615769f90823d47a0916e
#
_cell.length_a   1.000
_cell.length_b   1.000
_cell.length_c   1.000
_cell.angle_alpha   90.00
_cell.angle_beta   90.00
_cell.angle_gamma   90.00
#
_symmetry.space_group_name_H-M   'P 1'
#
loop_
_entity.id
_entity.type
_entity.pdbx_description
1 polymer ?
#
loop_
_entity_poly.entity_id
_entity_poly.type
_entity_poly.pdbx_seq_one_letter_code
_entity_poly.pdbx_strand_id
1 'polypeptide(L)'
;MTSLYSRRSAIAFAGLATALPVLAACSSKSGDSPDPASSGTGAAGEGSSSAPSTSSVPTGIPDGMGSGQGDDVFPRTVTHFQGSTEITQAPTRVVITGTGQLDIALTLGFVPVGSTAGDGAELIPSYLAEAFPQDADALAEMKNVGNRKAPDVESIADRSPDLILMNNSGKDAASLYASLSEIAPT
;
A
#
# COMPACT_ATOMS: atom_id res chain seq x y z
N MET A 1 4.48 -34.56 12.78
CA MET A 1 4.01 -35.01 11.45
C MET A 1 3.22 -33.86 10.86
N THR A 2 3.87 -33.18 9.99
CA THR A 2 3.55 -31.86 9.44
C THR A 2 2.63 -32.00 8.24
N SER A 3 1.50 -31.34 8.26
CA SER A 3 0.63 -31.20 7.07
C SER A 3 0.85 -29.84 6.42
N LEU A 4 1.52 -29.85 5.29
CA LEU A 4 1.71 -28.69 4.43
C LEU A 4 0.40 -28.41 3.67
N TYR A 5 -0.20 -27.26 3.92
CA TYR A 5 -1.40 -26.83 3.23
C TYR A 5 -1.01 -26.06 1.95
N SER A 6 -0.92 -26.82 0.84
CA SER A 6 -0.78 -26.24 -0.49
C SER A 6 -2.16 -26.06 -1.11
N ARG A 7 -2.67 -24.84 -1.21
CA ARG A 7 -3.87 -24.52 -2.00
C ARG A 7 -3.47 -23.88 -3.32
N ARG A 8 -3.17 -24.73 -4.31
CA ARG A 8 -3.23 -24.33 -5.71
C ARG A 8 -4.58 -24.75 -6.27
N SER A 9 -5.54 -23.85 -6.26
CA SER A 9 -6.79 -24.04 -7.01
C SER A 9 -6.58 -23.50 -8.42
N ALA A 10 -6.41 -24.41 -9.37
CA ALA A 10 -6.45 -24.09 -10.79
C ALA A 10 -7.92 -23.87 -11.19
N ILE A 11 -8.28 -22.67 -11.58
CA ILE A 11 -9.56 -22.39 -12.22
C ILE A 11 -9.34 -22.40 -13.72
N ALA A 12 -9.83 -23.46 -14.37
CA ALA A 12 -9.92 -23.55 -15.81
C ALA A 12 -11.16 -22.78 -16.29
N PHE A 13 -10.98 -21.68 -17.00
CA PHE A 13 -12.04 -21.03 -17.74
C PHE A 13 -12.06 -21.55 -19.19
N ALA A 14 -13.09 -22.28 -19.52
CA ALA A 14 -13.44 -22.60 -20.89
C ALA A 14 -14.11 -21.38 -21.54
N GLY A 15 -13.66 -21.06 -22.75
CA GLY A 15 -14.08 -19.89 -23.49
C GLY A 15 -15.49 -19.98 -24.08
N LEU A 16 -16.04 -18.82 -24.34
CA LEU A 16 -16.98 -18.63 -25.45
C LEU A 16 -16.72 -17.26 -26.07
N ALA A 17 -16.37 -17.30 -27.35
CA ALA A 17 -16.19 -16.13 -28.20
C ALA A 17 -17.55 -15.69 -28.75
N THR A 18 -17.87 -14.41 -28.69
CA THR A 18 -18.77 -13.78 -29.67
C THR A 18 -18.28 -12.36 -29.95
N ALA A 19 -17.86 -12.18 -31.18
CA ALA A 19 -17.55 -10.89 -31.77
C ALA A 19 -18.85 -10.19 -32.26
N LEU A 20 -18.89 -8.87 -32.15
CA LEU A 20 -19.45 -8.00 -33.22
C LEU A 20 -19.07 -6.52 -32.93
N PRO A 21 -18.67 -5.75 -33.94
CA PRO A 21 -18.28 -4.35 -33.83
C PRO A 21 -19.45 -3.42 -34.11
N VAL A 22 -19.52 -2.29 -33.40
CA VAL A 22 -20.32 -1.15 -33.83
C VAL A 22 -19.44 0.09 -33.89
N LEU A 23 -19.15 0.51 -35.11
CA LEU A 23 -18.67 1.83 -35.44
C LEU A 23 -19.80 2.85 -35.28
N ALA A 24 -19.58 3.91 -34.57
CA ALA A 24 -20.34 5.15 -34.72
C ALA A 24 -19.38 6.32 -34.80
N ALA A 25 -19.19 6.79 -36.02
CA ALA A 25 -18.56 8.07 -36.32
C ALA A 25 -19.54 9.19 -36.02
N CYS A 26 -19.09 10.25 -35.34
CA CYS A 26 -19.76 11.55 -35.37
C CYS A 26 -18.81 12.59 -35.93
N SER A 27 -19.22 13.03 -37.12
CA SER A 27 -18.65 14.03 -37.96
C SER A 27 -18.81 15.43 -37.39
N SER A 28 -17.76 16.18 -37.41
CA SER A 28 -17.71 17.63 -37.24
C SER A 28 -18.36 18.37 -38.40
N LYS A 29 -19.08 19.42 -38.13
CA LYS A 29 -19.51 20.39 -39.15
C LYS A 29 -19.10 21.80 -38.78
N SER A 30 -18.30 22.35 -39.65
CA SER A 30 -17.82 23.71 -39.72
C SER A 30 -18.93 24.69 -40.13
N GLY A 31 -18.84 25.92 -39.70
CA GLY A 31 -19.63 27.07 -40.18
C GLY A 31 -19.06 28.34 -39.56
N ASP A 32 -18.30 28.98 -40.27
CA ASP A 32 -18.20 30.26 -41.00
C ASP A 32 -18.23 31.54 -40.14
N SER A 33 -17.19 32.34 -40.37
CA SER A 33 -16.91 33.71 -39.84
C SER A 33 -17.86 34.76 -40.43
N PRO A 34 -17.90 36.04 -39.95
CA PRO A 34 -16.74 36.96 -40.05
C PRO A 34 -16.54 37.95 -38.88
N ASP A 35 -15.30 38.44 -38.77
CA ASP A 35 -14.81 39.63 -38.05
C ASP A 35 -15.48 40.95 -38.45
N PRO A 36 -15.39 42.05 -37.60
CA PRO A 36 -14.11 42.79 -37.55
C PRO A 36 -13.74 43.46 -36.19
N ALA A 37 -12.42 43.54 -35.98
CA ALA A 37 -11.61 44.61 -35.39
C ALA A 37 -12.08 45.39 -34.17
N SER A 38 -11.30 45.32 -33.07
CA SER A 38 -10.79 46.49 -32.36
C SER A 38 -9.58 46.15 -31.49
N SER A 39 -8.56 46.97 -31.68
CA SER A 39 -7.29 47.03 -30.99
C SER A 39 -7.40 47.29 -29.49
N GLY A 40 -6.57 46.59 -28.69
CA GLY A 40 -6.37 46.88 -27.27
C GLY A 40 -5.09 46.23 -26.77
N THR A 41 -4.04 47.04 -26.67
CA THR A 41 -2.74 46.72 -26.08
C THR A 41 -2.89 46.45 -24.58
N GLY A 42 -2.42 45.31 -24.07
CA GLY A 42 -2.43 45.03 -22.63
C GLY A 42 -1.57 43.81 -22.29
N ALA A 43 -0.41 44.11 -21.78
CA ALA A 43 0.54 43.38 -20.94
C ALA A 43 0.38 41.85 -20.73
N ALA A 44 1.51 41.19 -20.95
CA ALA A 44 1.82 39.82 -20.59
C ALA A 44 1.47 39.49 -19.13
N GLY A 45 0.60 38.52 -18.96
CA GLY A 45 0.44 37.75 -17.74
C GLY A 45 0.71 36.28 -18.10
N GLU A 46 1.89 35.78 -17.74
CA GLU A 46 2.22 34.37 -17.80
C GLU A 46 1.30 33.62 -16.82
N GLY A 47 0.16 33.23 -17.31
CA GLY A 47 -0.68 32.24 -16.66
C GLY A 47 0.01 30.89 -16.77
N SER A 48 0.77 30.53 -15.74
CA SER A 48 1.24 29.16 -15.55
C SER A 48 0.02 28.25 -15.47
N SER A 49 -0.35 27.67 -16.58
CA SER A 49 -1.33 26.58 -16.66
C SER A 49 -0.66 25.38 -16.02
N SER A 50 -0.87 25.20 -14.71
CA SER A 50 -0.56 23.95 -14.03
C SER A 50 -1.46 22.88 -14.64
N ALA A 51 -0.92 22.13 -15.59
CA ALA A 51 -1.53 20.88 -16.01
C ALA A 51 -1.77 20.02 -14.77
N PRO A 52 -2.92 19.35 -14.64
CA PRO A 52 -3.12 18.41 -13.56
C PRO A 52 -1.99 17.38 -13.64
N SER A 53 -1.19 17.32 -12.58
CA SER A 53 -0.20 16.26 -12.42
C SER A 53 -0.96 14.95 -12.39
N THR A 54 -0.93 14.23 -13.49
CA THR A 54 -1.35 12.83 -13.49
C THR A 54 -0.39 12.12 -12.57
N SER A 55 -0.85 11.83 -11.34
CA SER A 55 -0.16 10.97 -10.41
C SER A 55 0.01 9.62 -11.10
N SER A 56 1.18 9.35 -11.63
CA SER A 56 1.51 8.04 -12.16
C SER A 56 1.64 7.11 -10.96
N VAL A 57 0.76 6.11 -10.88
CA VAL A 57 0.90 5.02 -9.91
C VAL A 57 2.25 4.35 -10.19
N PRO A 58 3.13 4.22 -9.17
CA PRO A 58 4.39 3.51 -9.34
C PRO A 58 4.11 2.08 -9.80
N THR A 59 4.71 1.66 -10.90
CA THR A 59 4.54 0.31 -11.46
C THR A 59 5.61 -0.66 -11.00
N GLY A 60 6.48 -0.25 -10.08
CA GLY A 60 7.56 -1.06 -9.55
C GLY A 60 8.16 -0.48 -8.28
N ILE A 61 9.03 -1.27 -7.67
CA ILE A 61 9.84 -0.84 -6.52
C ILE A 61 10.89 0.16 -7.03
N PRO A 62 11.13 1.29 -6.33
CA PRO A 62 12.19 2.22 -6.72
C PRO A 62 13.55 1.51 -6.84
N ASP A 63 14.39 1.96 -7.79
CA ASP A 63 15.71 1.39 -8.02
C ASP A 63 16.54 1.34 -6.73
N GLY A 64 17.12 0.19 -6.44
CA GLY A 64 17.92 -0.04 -5.25
C GLY A 64 17.13 -0.33 -3.97
N MET A 65 15.80 -0.34 -4.03
CA MET A 65 14.94 -0.73 -2.91
C MET A 65 14.53 -2.20 -2.98
N GLY A 66 14.04 -2.73 -1.86
CA GLY A 66 13.63 -4.13 -1.75
C GLY A 66 14.80 -5.10 -1.61
N SER A 67 14.57 -6.37 -1.84
CA SER A 67 15.60 -7.44 -1.68
C SER A 67 16.19 -7.91 -3.00
N GLY A 68 15.51 -7.70 -4.11
CA GLY A 68 15.89 -8.28 -5.41
C GLY A 68 15.88 -9.82 -5.46
N GLN A 69 15.37 -10.47 -4.42
CA GLN A 69 15.31 -11.93 -4.29
C GLN A 69 13.89 -12.42 -4.58
N GLY A 70 13.78 -13.67 -5.05
CA GLY A 70 12.48 -14.32 -5.25
C GLY A 70 11.75 -14.57 -3.94
N ASP A 71 10.48 -14.94 -4.05
CA ASP A 71 9.66 -15.30 -2.89
C ASP A 71 10.23 -16.51 -2.16
N ASP A 72 9.96 -16.58 -0.86
CA ASP A 72 10.40 -17.68 0.03
C ASP A 72 11.93 -17.90 0.14
N VAL A 73 12.74 -16.97 -0.37
CA VAL A 73 14.21 -17.03 -0.22
C VAL A 73 14.62 -16.28 1.06
N PHE A 74 15.22 -16.98 2.01
CA PHE A 74 15.77 -16.46 3.27
C PHE A 74 17.18 -17.03 3.52
N PRO A 75 18.06 -16.30 4.26
CA PRO A 75 17.87 -14.93 4.70
C PRO A 75 17.77 -13.95 3.54
N ARG A 76 17.07 -12.85 3.73
CA ARG A 76 17.01 -11.76 2.75
C ARG A 76 17.34 -10.42 3.37
N THR A 77 18.03 -9.58 2.65
CA THR A 77 18.27 -8.20 3.02
C THR A 77 17.34 -7.31 2.22
N VAL A 78 16.53 -6.53 2.89
CA VAL A 78 15.61 -5.57 2.27
C VAL A 78 16.19 -4.18 2.42
N THR A 79 16.43 -3.50 1.30
CA THR A 79 16.83 -2.09 1.28
C THR A 79 15.58 -1.20 1.34
N HIS A 80 15.58 -0.22 2.24
CA HIS A 80 14.47 0.68 2.50
C HIS A 80 14.96 2.08 2.85
N PHE A 81 14.04 3.04 3.09
CA PHE A 81 14.39 4.44 3.29
C PHE A 81 15.27 4.74 4.50
N GLN A 82 15.33 3.86 5.50
CA GLN A 82 16.18 4.02 6.69
C GLN A 82 17.48 3.21 6.62
N GLY A 83 17.69 2.45 5.55
CA GLY A 83 18.89 1.63 5.36
C GLY A 83 18.60 0.25 4.80
N SER A 84 19.06 -0.78 5.48
CA SER A 84 18.83 -2.17 5.11
C SER A 84 18.55 -3.01 6.35
N THR A 85 17.60 -3.93 6.21
CA THR A 85 17.24 -4.87 7.28
C THR A 85 17.37 -6.30 6.78
N GLU A 86 18.03 -7.14 7.54
CA GLU A 86 18.09 -8.57 7.27
C GLU A 86 16.91 -9.29 7.93
N ILE A 87 16.20 -10.08 7.14
CA ILE A 87 15.12 -10.96 7.58
C ILE A 87 15.61 -12.39 7.42
N THR A 88 15.88 -13.06 8.53
CA THR A 88 16.56 -14.38 8.55
C THR A 88 15.65 -15.53 8.16
N GLN A 89 14.35 -15.40 8.35
CA GLN A 89 13.34 -16.42 8.04
C GLN A 89 12.00 -15.80 7.71
N ALA A 90 11.06 -16.58 7.19
CA ALA A 90 9.71 -16.11 6.92
C ALA A 90 9.04 -15.61 8.20
N PRO A 91 8.59 -14.35 8.25
CA PRO A 91 7.93 -13.79 9.42
C PRO A 91 6.59 -14.46 9.70
N THR A 92 6.29 -14.63 10.98
CA THR A 92 5.04 -15.23 11.46
C THR A 92 4.27 -14.30 12.41
N ARG A 93 4.95 -13.34 13.00
CA ARG A 93 4.42 -12.38 13.98
C ARG A 93 4.71 -10.96 13.57
N VAL A 94 3.91 -10.48 12.64
CA VAL A 94 4.11 -9.15 12.04
C VAL A 94 3.33 -8.10 12.83
N VAL A 95 3.97 -6.98 13.17
CA VAL A 95 3.32 -5.76 13.64
C VAL A 95 3.37 -4.71 12.54
N ILE A 96 2.29 -3.97 12.36
CA ILE A 96 2.20 -2.87 11.39
C ILE A 96 1.94 -1.54 12.11
N THR A 97 2.63 -0.47 11.71
CA THR A 97 2.50 0.86 12.35
C THR A 97 1.95 1.93 11.42
N GLY A 98 1.47 1.55 10.24
CA GLY A 98 0.92 2.48 9.24
C GLY A 98 -0.55 2.22 8.96
N THR A 99 -1.33 3.29 8.80
CA THR A 99 -2.70 3.17 8.28
C THR A 99 -2.70 2.72 6.83
N GLY A 100 -3.66 1.88 6.43
CA GLY A 100 -3.74 1.30 5.09
C GLY A 100 -2.85 0.06 4.89
N GLN A 101 -1.97 -0.26 5.83
CA GLN A 101 -1.16 -1.48 5.75
C GLN A 101 -1.96 -2.74 6.08
N LEU A 102 -3.05 -2.62 6.87
CA LEU A 102 -3.89 -3.76 7.22
C LEU A 102 -4.60 -4.33 5.98
N ASP A 103 -5.12 -3.48 5.10
CA ASP A 103 -5.73 -3.88 3.83
C ASP A 103 -4.76 -4.71 2.98
N ILE A 104 -3.51 -4.22 2.90
CA ILE A 104 -2.44 -4.89 2.16
C ILE A 104 -2.11 -6.23 2.80
N ALA A 105 -1.96 -6.29 4.14
CA ALA A 105 -1.66 -7.50 4.88
C ALA A 105 -2.72 -8.59 4.64
N LEU A 106 -4.00 -8.25 4.77
CA LEU A 106 -5.11 -9.16 4.53
C LEU A 106 -5.17 -9.62 3.07
N THR A 107 -4.94 -8.71 2.12
CA THR A 107 -4.89 -9.05 0.69
C THR A 107 -3.73 -10.02 0.38
N LEU A 108 -2.60 -9.90 1.08
CA LEU A 108 -1.47 -10.80 0.96
C LEU A 108 -1.66 -12.12 1.76
N GLY A 109 -2.75 -12.24 2.51
CA GLY A 109 -3.15 -13.49 3.18
C GLY A 109 -2.54 -13.68 4.57
N PHE A 110 -2.17 -12.60 5.27
CA PHE A 110 -1.76 -12.69 6.67
C PHE A 110 -2.45 -11.64 7.54
N VAL A 111 -2.70 -11.99 8.81
CA VAL A 111 -3.24 -11.09 9.82
C VAL A 111 -2.11 -10.69 10.77
N PRO A 112 -1.82 -9.39 10.94
CA PRO A 112 -0.81 -8.95 11.89
C PRO A 112 -1.23 -9.20 13.34
N VAL A 113 -0.25 -9.44 14.23
CA VAL A 113 -0.51 -9.61 15.66
C VAL A 113 -0.78 -8.29 16.39
N GLY A 114 -0.47 -7.17 15.75
CA GLY A 114 -0.75 -5.83 16.24
C GLY A 114 -0.73 -4.79 15.12
N SER A 115 -1.56 -3.77 15.28
CA SER A 115 -1.64 -2.64 14.34
C SER A 115 -1.89 -1.34 15.10
N THR A 116 -1.40 -0.22 14.54
CA THR A 116 -1.80 1.12 15.01
C THR A 116 -3.14 1.52 14.41
N ALA A 117 -3.89 2.34 15.14
CA ALA A 117 -5.11 2.97 14.63
C ALA A 117 -4.86 4.42 14.20
N GLY A 118 -5.74 4.97 13.37
CA GLY A 118 -5.82 6.40 13.09
C GLY A 118 -6.46 7.18 14.25
N ASP A 119 -6.36 8.51 14.20
CA ASP A 119 -7.02 9.36 15.19
C ASP A 119 -8.55 9.18 15.12
N GLY A 120 -9.15 8.69 16.21
CA GLY A 120 -10.60 8.45 16.27
C GLY A 120 -11.13 7.34 15.34
N ALA A 121 -10.24 6.56 14.75
CA ALA A 121 -10.62 5.45 13.88
C ALA A 121 -10.63 4.12 14.64
N GLU A 122 -11.46 3.21 14.17
CA GLU A 122 -11.43 1.82 14.62
C GLU A 122 -10.13 1.15 14.20
N LEU A 123 -9.65 0.21 15.03
CA LEU A 123 -8.47 -0.59 14.69
C LEU A 123 -8.71 -1.42 13.45
N ILE A 124 -9.89 -2.00 13.34
CA ILE A 124 -10.36 -2.80 12.21
C ILE A 124 -11.57 -2.09 11.62
N PRO A 125 -11.43 -1.37 10.49
CA PRO A 125 -12.58 -0.80 9.79
C PRO A 125 -13.61 -1.86 9.43
N SER A 126 -14.90 -1.53 9.53
CA SER A 126 -15.99 -2.48 9.27
C SER A 126 -15.93 -3.11 7.88
N TYR A 127 -15.54 -2.34 6.87
CA TYR A 127 -15.40 -2.86 5.50
C TYR A 127 -14.34 -3.97 5.38
N LEU A 128 -13.29 -3.96 6.21
CA LEU A 128 -12.29 -5.04 6.23
C LEU A 128 -12.84 -6.30 6.88
N ALA A 129 -13.56 -6.18 7.99
CA ALA A 129 -14.21 -7.32 8.63
C ALA A 129 -15.23 -7.99 7.69
N GLU A 130 -15.94 -7.19 6.88
CA GLU A 130 -16.88 -7.69 5.89
C GLU A 130 -16.20 -8.35 4.67
N ALA A 131 -15.06 -7.79 4.23
CA ALA A 131 -14.32 -8.28 3.08
C ALA A 131 -13.50 -9.56 3.37
N PHE A 132 -13.09 -9.76 4.63
CA PHE A 132 -12.24 -10.86 5.07
C PHE A 132 -12.88 -11.67 6.21
N PRO A 133 -14.08 -12.23 6.03
CA PRO A 133 -14.79 -12.96 7.09
C PRO A 133 -14.06 -14.23 7.55
N GLN A 134 -13.20 -14.80 6.70
CA GLN A 134 -12.37 -15.95 7.04
C GLN A 134 -11.30 -15.65 8.09
N ASP A 135 -10.95 -14.36 8.27
CA ASP A 135 -9.91 -13.89 9.19
C ASP A 135 -10.50 -13.29 10.48
N ALA A 136 -11.82 -13.43 10.69
CA ALA A 136 -12.54 -12.77 11.78
C ALA A 136 -11.95 -13.10 13.17
N ASP A 137 -11.62 -14.35 13.43
CA ASP A 137 -11.05 -14.77 14.72
C ASP A 137 -9.66 -14.17 14.94
N ALA A 138 -8.80 -14.20 13.93
CA ALA A 138 -7.46 -13.62 14.01
C ALA A 138 -7.50 -12.08 14.12
N LEU A 139 -8.42 -11.45 13.42
CA LEU A 139 -8.65 -10.00 13.55
C LEU A 139 -9.13 -9.62 14.95
N ALA A 140 -10.00 -10.42 15.57
CA ALA A 140 -10.46 -10.17 16.94
C ALA A 140 -9.34 -10.29 17.99
N GLU A 141 -8.32 -11.10 17.72
CA GLU A 141 -7.14 -11.23 18.58
C GLU A 141 -6.08 -10.16 18.36
N MET A 142 -6.11 -9.45 17.22
CA MET A 142 -5.17 -8.39 16.89
C MET A 142 -5.23 -7.25 17.93
N LYS A 143 -4.08 -6.75 18.35
CA LYS A 143 -4.01 -5.71 19.39
C LYS A 143 -3.72 -4.33 18.80
N ASN A 144 -4.35 -3.33 19.41
CA ASN A 144 -3.99 -1.94 19.16
C ASN A 144 -2.64 -1.64 19.84
N VAL A 145 -1.67 -1.24 19.03
CA VAL A 145 -0.33 -0.86 19.52
C VAL A 145 -0.10 0.66 19.39
N GLY A 146 -1.14 1.42 19.66
CA GLY A 146 -1.09 2.88 19.73
C GLY A 146 -1.62 3.58 18.49
N ASN A 147 -1.33 4.87 18.42
CA ASN A 147 -1.73 5.71 17.30
C ASN A 147 -0.63 5.70 16.22
N ARG A 148 -1.02 5.77 14.93
CA ARG A 148 -0.07 5.83 13.80
C ARG A 148 0.96 6.97 13.89
N LYS A 149 0.62 8.07 14.57
CA LYS A 149 1.54 9.22 14.78
C LYS A 149 2.46 9.05 15.99
N ALA A 150 2.05 8.20 16.92
CA ALA A 150 2.76 7.89 18.14
C ALA A 150 2.51 6.42 18.50
N PRO A 151 3.16 5.47 17.78
CA PRO A 151 3.09 4.06 18.13
C PRO A 151 3.59 3.82 19.54
N ASP A 152 2.96 2.92 20.26
CA ASP A 152 3.35 2.52 21.60
C ASP A 152 4.40 1.40 21.51
N VAL A 153 5.66 1.79 21.68
CA VAL A 153 6.82 0.90 21.56
C VAL A 153 6.76 -0.26 22.56
N GLU A 154 6.25 -0.02 23.75
CA GLU A 154 6.12 -1.05 24.79
C GLU A 154 5.02 -2.06 24.40
N SER A 155 3.86 -1.57 23.95
CA SER A 155 2.80 -2.43 23.43
C SER A 155 3.25 -3.24 22.21
N ILE A 156 4.13 -2.71 21.37
CA ILE A 156 4.73 -3.43 20.24
C ILE A 156 5.62 -4.56 20.73
N ALA A 157 6.52 -4.27 21.69
CA ALA A 157 7.43 -5.25 22.27
C ALA A 157 6.66 -6.41 22.93
N ASP A 158 5.56 -6.13 23.61
CA ASP A 158 4.68 -7.13 24.21
C ASP A 158 4.09 -8.12 23.19
N ARG A 159 4.02 -7.76 21.91
CA ARG A 159 3.57 -8.69 20.86
C ARG A 159 4.65 -9.67 20.45
N SER A 160 5.89 -9.47 20.88
CA SER A 160 7.05 -10.28 20.48
C SER A 160 7.09 -10.49 18.96
N PRO A 161 7.13 -9.40 18.16
CA PRO A 161 7.13 -9.51 16.71
C PRO A 161 8.47 -10.09 16.19
N ASP A 162 8.40 -10.75 15.04
CA ASP A 162 9.57 -11.18 14.27
C ASP A 162 9.77 -10.28 13.01
N LEU A 163 8.83 -9.38 12.74
CA LEU A 163 8.94 -8.30 11.74
C LEU A 163 8.04 -7.13 12.14
N ILE A 164 8.56 -5.92 11.96
CA ILE A 164 7.78 -4.68 12.10
C ILE A 164 7.75 -3.96 10.75
N LEU A 165 6.55 -3.69 10.24
CA LEU A 165 6.36 -2.87 9.05
C LEU A 165 6.02 -1.45 9.45
N MET A 166 6.90 -0.52 9.13
CA MET A 166 6.80 0.88 9.49
C MET A 166 6.64 1.77 8.27
N ASN A 167 5.80 2.80 8.38
CA ASN A 167 5.77 3.88 7.39
C ASN A 167 6.92 4.86 7.64
N ASN A 168 7.70 5.14 6.61
CA ASN A 168 8.73 6.19 6.64
C ASN A 168 8.11 7.59 6.45
N SER A 169 7.16 7.96 7.31
CA SER A 169 6.45 9.23 7.23
C SER A 169 6.59 10.03 8.53
N GLY A 170 6.77 11.34 8.37
CA GLY A 170 6.90 12.26 9.49
C GLY A 170 8.34 12.57 9.85
N LYS A 171 8.51 13.66 10.62
CA LYS A 171 9.82 14.18 11.04
C LYS A 171 10.56 13.28 12.04
N ASP A 172 9.83 12.43 12.73
CA ASP A 172 10.36 11.56 13.78
C ASP A 172 10.58 10.10 13.29
N ALA A 173 10.45 9.87 11.98
CA ALA A 173 10.55 8.53 11.41
C ALA A 173 11.87 7.82 11.72
N ALA A 174 13.00 8.53 11.68
CA ALA A 174 14.31 7.94 11.95
C ALA A 174 14.47 7.52 13.42
N SER A 175 13.98 8.32 14.38
CA SER A 175 14.04 7.96 15.81
C SER A 175 13.10 6.81 16.14
N LEU A 176 11.93 6.79 15.55
CA LEU A 176 10.99 5.67 15.69
C LEU A 176 11.58 4.39 15.13
N TYR A 177 12.15 4.45 13.91
CA TYR A 177 12.84 3.31 13.30
C TYR A 177 13.94 2.75 14.22
N ALA A 178 14.78 3.62 14.77
CA ALA A 178 15.84 3.18 15.68
C ALA A 178 15.28 2.42 16.90
N SER A 179 14.20 2.94 17.51
CA SER A 179 13.57 2.30 18.67
C SER A 179 12.90 0.96 18.30
N LEU A 180 12.25 0.88 17.16
CA LEU A 180 11.57 -0.35 16.71
C LEU A 180 12.57 -1.43 16.29
N SER A 181 13.69 -1.03 15.68
CA SER A 181 14.75 -1.96 15.25
C SER A 181 15.48 -2.64 16.41
N GLU A 182 15.35 -2.12 17.64
CA GLU A 182 15.86 -2.80 18.85
C GLU A 182 14.93 -3.96 19.29
N ILE A 183 13.68 -3.97 18.81
CA ILE A 183 12.69 -5.02 19.14
C ILE A 183 12.75 -6.15 18.13
N ALA A 184 12.69 -5.80 16.84
CA ALA A 184 12.65 -6.76 15.74
C ALA A 184 13.16 -6.12 14.43
N PRO A 185 13.46 -6.93 13.39
CA PRO A 185 13.66 -6.45 12.03
C PRO A 185 12.54 -5.50 11.61
N THR A 186 12.91 -4.29 11.17
CA THR A 186 11.96 -3.20 10.89
C THR A 186 12.21 -2.62 9.49
#